data_c517332f070d34a8fdcf249ad46322ae
#
_entry.id   c517332f070d34a8fdcf249ad46322ae
#
_cell.length_a   1.000
_cell.length_b   1.000
_cell.length_c   1.000
_cell.angle_alpha   90.00
_cell.angle_beta   90.00
_cell.angle_gamma   90.00
#
_symmetry.space_group_name_H-M   'P 1'
#
loop_
_entity.id
_entity.type
_entity.pdbx_description
1 polymer ?
#
loop_
_entity_poly.entity_id
_entity_poly.type
_entity_poly.pdbx_seq_one_letter_code
_entity_poly.pdbx_strand_id
1 'polypeptide(L)'
;MSRFARPLGRPTLFVVALAYFSLLAVLLVLWHMSPGLVLILTMGGIGLMTIMFRPYWGLHVFVFVLFFELAAALEEGLTAMQGIGVVLFLGWLLSAAVRRKSPIRLDALTILGLLYVAWCAATLPSALDVDVGLTRLISFGQLVVASLMFASVVDDRDKARGIFLAIVSWTFVTTCVALGKYYLGLTPGAVGPVGNRNLLAIYINCATVCAYLLYQTTPQKRGRILLALSLPVFFLGLGLTFSRTGLIVQALVLALVWIRVVRERGFLMLAGSAVTLCLITLLMPTDFYKRVSTIVPTIERQQDTFGVRMRLWNVGIRMIQERPVFGVGPGNFSIGAQRYIHGDIRLVGLSAHNAYVEVAAETGLVGAGLFVGILLAAVAQTRRALRAARSVGAKDMEMFAIMNEIALLALAVHALTGGIEILKYLWLLVGMSFALGRIALSLSEKARPAARAISREHEGAWTLAPGDSQ
;
A
#
# COMPACT_ATOMS: atom_id res chain seq x y z
N MET A 1 25.40 -2.92 -24.84
CA MET A 1 26.11 -1.94 -24.00
C MET A 1 26.57 -0.80 -24.89
N SER A 2 26.35 0.46 -24.57
CA SER A 2 26.67 1.72 -25.25
C SER A 2 25.46 2.43 -25.88
N ARG A 3 24.55 2.93 -25.05
CA ARG A 3 23.74 4.13 -25.32
C ARG A 3 23.61 4.92 -24.04
N PHE A 4 24.74 5.35 -23.48
CA PHE A 4 24.78 6.30 -22.39
C PHE A 4 25.26 7.65 -22.92
N ALA A 5 24.44 8.66 -22.60
CA ALA A 5 24.75 10.08 -22.55
C ALA A 5 25.20 10.74 -23.87
N ARG A 6 24.26 11.38 -24.56
CA ARG A 6 24.62 12.59 -25.32
C ARG A 6 25.22 13.59 -24.32
N PRO A 7 26.40 14.18 -24.58
CA PRO A 7 26.99 15.16 -23.70
C PRO A 7 26.01 16.33 -23.53
N LEU A 8 25.82 16.76 -22.30
CA LEU A 8 25.07 17.97 -21.98
C LEU A 8 25.63 19.13 -22.79
N GLY A 9 24.78 19.87 -23.48
CA GLY A 9 25.22 21.05 -24.24
C GLY A 9 25.97 22.04 -23.35
N ARG A 10 26.96 22.75 -23.92
CA ARG A 10 27.79 23.74 -23.18
C ARG A 10 27.03 24.69 -22.24
N PRO A 11 25.84 25.27 -22.61
CA PRO A 11 25.06 26.11 -21.72
C PRO A 11 24.47 25.32 -20.49
N THR A 12 24.09 24.05 -20.67
CA THR A 12 23.59 23.21 -19.57
C THR A 12 24.69 22.88 -18.57
N LEU A 13 25.91 22.63 -19.06
CA LEU A 13 27.08 22.36 -18.22
C LEU A 13 27.45 23.61 -17.39
N PHE A 14 27.38 24.81 -17.98
CA PHE A 14 27.62 26.06 -17.29
C PHE A 14 26.60 26.31 -16.18
N VAL A 15 25.33 26.16 -16.43
CA VAL A 15 24.26 26.32 -15.42
C VAL A 15 24.42 25.32 -14.28
N VAL A 16 24.72 24.05 -14.58
CA VAL A 16 24.98 23.00 -13.57
C VAL A 16 26.23 23.36 -12.74
N ALA A 17 27.31 23.81 -13.39
CA ALA A 17 28.51 24.21 -12.68
C ALA A 17 28.25 25.44 -11.78
N LEU A 18 27.55 26.47 -12.26
CA LEU A 18 27.18 27.63 -11.48
C LEU A 18 26.33 27.27 -10.26
N ALA A 19 25.31 26.41 -10.44
CA ALA A 19 24.49 25.94 -9.33
C ALA A 19 25.31 25.13 -8.32
N TYR A 20 26.24 24.29 -8.77
CA TYR A 20 27.13 23.51 -7.91
C TYR A 20 28.07 24.45 -7.10
N PHE A 21 28.71 25.44 -7.74
CA PHE A 21 29.57 26.36 -7.02
C PHE A 21 28.81 27.26 -6.05
N SER A 22 27.60 27.70 -6.40
CA SER A 22 26.73 28.45 -5.48
C SER A 22 26.35 27.64 -4.26
N LEU A 23 25.98 26.36 -4.45
CA LEU A 23 25.69 25.47 -3.36
C LEU A 23 26.91 25.21 -2.48
N LEU A 24 28.09 25.00 -3.09
CA LEU A 24 29.32 24.77 -2.36
C LEU A 24 29.71 26.03 -1.52
N ALA A 25 29.54 27.23 -2.06
CA ALA A 25 29.79 28.47 -1.33
C ALA A 25 28.83 28.59 -0.11
N VAL A 26 27.55 28.33 -0.28
CA VAL A 26 26.58 28.32 0.83
C VAL A 26 26.95 27.28 1.89
N LEU A 27 27.34 26.09 1.49
CA LEU A 27 27.76 25.03 2.42
C LEU A 27 29.03 25.40 3.18
N LEU A 28 29.99 26.07 2.54
CA LEU A 28 31.21 26.57 3.19
C LEU A 28 30.92 27.65 4.24
N VAL A 29 29.99 28.57 3.95
CA VAL A 29 29.57 29.59 4.92
C VAL A 29 28.85 28.94 6.12
N LEU A 30 27.95 27.99 5.87
CA LEU A 30 27.24 27.28 6.91
C LEU A 30 28.15 26.38 7.75
N TRP A 31 29.25 25.85 7.17
CA TRP A 31 30.24 25.03 7.89
C TRP A 31 30.88 25.78 9.06
N HIS A 32 31.16 27.07 8.90
CA HIS A 32 31.70 27.90 9.97
C HIS A 32 30.70 28.14 11.10
N MET A 33 29.38 28.03 10.82
CA MET A 33 28.32 28.24 11.81
C MET A 33 27.93 26.95 12.51
N SER A 34 27.76 25.83 11.78
CA SER A 34 27.36 24.55 12.31
C SER A 34 27.75 23.40 11.36
N PRO A 35 28.86 22.67 11.62
CA PRO A 35 29.28 21.54 10.80
C PRO A 35 28.23 20.42 10.72
N GLY A 36 27.50 20.18 11.82
CA GLY A 36 26.43 19.20 11.86
C GLY A 36 25.26 19.54 10.94
N LEU A 37 24.87 20.82 10.87
CA LEU A 37 23.83 21.29 9.97
C LEU A 37 24.25 21.13 8.50
N VAL A 38 25.51 21.43 8.17
CA VAL A 38 26.05 21.25 6.82
C VAL A 38 26.02 19.78 6.41
N LEU A 39 26.41 18.88 7.32
CA LEU A 39 26.35 17.44 7.06
C LEU A 39 24.91 16.98 6.77
N ILE A 40 23.95 17.41 7.58
CA ILE A 40 22.52 17.09 7.41
C ILE A 40 22.01 17.65 6.08
N LEU A 41 22.29 18.91 5.74
CA LEU A 41 21.86 19.53 4.48
C LEU A 41 22.50 18.85 3.26
N THR A 42 23.78 18.48 3.35
CA THR A 42 24.50 17.81 2.27
C THR A 42 23.95 16.39 2.04
N MET A 43 23.82 15.61 3.10
CA MET A 43 23.25 14.26 3.02
C MET A 43 21.78 14.29 2.56
N GLY A 44 21.00 15.25 3.07
CA GLY A 44 19.63 15.49 2.65
C GLY A 44 19.56 15.90 1.17
N GLY A 45 20.42 16.79 0.72
CA GLY A 45 20.53 17.22 -0.67
C GLY A 45 20.93 16.08 -1.62
N ILE A 46 21.90 15.25 -1.23
CA ILE A 46 22.29 14.05 -2.00
C ILE A 46 21.12 13.06 -2.07
N GLY A 47 20.43 12.83 -0.96
CA GLY A 47 19.23 12.00 -0.91
C GLY A 47 18.13 12.53 -1.83
N LEU A 48 17.85 13.82 -1.75
CA LEU A 48 16.88 14.53 -2.59
C LEU A 48 17.21 14.40 -4.09
N MET A 49 18.47 14.65 -4.46
CA MET A 49 18.95 14.48 -5.84
C MET A 49 18.83 13.04 -6.31
N THR A 50 19.17 12.07 -5.45
CA THR A 50 19.02 10.65 -5.77
C THR A 50 17.55 10.31 -6.05
N ILE A 51 16.61 10.80 -5.25
CA ILE A 51 15.18 10.61 -5.43
C ILE A 51 14.70 11.25 -6.74
N MET A 52 15.15 12.47 -7.05
CA MET A 52 14.77 13.17 -8.28
C MET A 52 15.23 12.43 -9.55
N PHE A 53 16.46 11.95 -9.60
CA PHE A 53 17.00 11.29 -10.80
C PHE A 53 16.66 9.81 -10.88
N ARG A 54 16.35 9.17 -9.76
CA ARG A 54 16.01 7.76 -9.64
C ARG A 54 14.71 7.57 -8.86
N PRO A 55 13.54 7.86 -9.45
CA PRO A 55 12.25 7.86 -8.74
C PRO A 55 11.91 6.48 -8.12
N TYR A 56 12.49 5.39 -8.61
CA TYR A 56 12.33 4.07 -8.00
C TYR A 56 12.90 4.00 -6.57
N TRP A 57 14.08 4.55 -6.33
CA TRP A 57 14.64 4.63 -4.97
C TRP A 57 13.81 5.55 -4.08
N GLY A 58 13.23 6.58 -4.67
CA GLY A 58 12.27 7.43 -3.97
C GLY A 58 11.04 6.68 -3.48
N LEU A 59 10.52 5.72 -4.27
CA LEU A 59 9.43 4.85 -3.80
C LEU A 59 9.83 4.00 -2.59
N HIS A 60 11.08 3.56 -2.48
CA HIS A 60 11.57 2.85 -1.29
C HIS A 60 11.63 3.76 -0.06
N VAL A 61 12.06 5.01 -0.23
CA VAL A 61 12.00 6.02 0.84
C VAL A 61 10.55 6.29 1.25
N PHE A 62 9.63 6.39 0.28
CA PHE A 62 8.20 6.53 0.56
C PHE A 62 7.67 5.36 1.38
N VAL A 63 7.99 4.10 0.99
CA VAL A 63 7.60 2.90 1.72
C VAL A 63 8.19 2.92 3.14
N PHE A 64 9.47 3.28 3.30
CA PHE A 64 10.11 3.43 4.60
C PHE A 64 9.34 4.41 5.50
N VAL A 65 9.13 5.64 5.03
CA VAL A 65 8.45 6.68 5.82
C VAL A 65 7.02 6.29 6.18
N LEU A 66 6.32 5.57 5.29
CA LEU A 66 4.98 5.04 5.53
C LEU A 66 4.92 4.15 6.77
N PHE A 67 5.95 3.32 7.00
CA PHE A 67 6.00 2.41 8.15
C PHE A 67 6.47 3.09 9.44
N PHE A 68 7.23 4.16 9.33
CA PHE A 68 7.76 4.86 10.48
C PHE A 68 6.97 6.12 10.81
N GLU A 69 6.02 6.50 9.95
CA GLU A 69 5.28 7.75 9.96
C GLU A 69 5.74 8.61 11.14
N LEU A 70 6.85 9.36 10.91
CA LEU A 70 7.35 10.27 11.92
C LEU A 70 6.23 11.30 12.08
N ALA A 71 5.32 11.00 13.01
CA ALA A 71 4.37 11.94 13.57
C ALA A 71 5.12 12.95 14.46
N ALA A 72 6.28 13.41 14.04
CA ALA A 72 6.68 14.75 14.29
C ALA A 72 5.85 15.57 13.31
N ALA A 73 4.58 15.84 13.67
CA ALA A 73 4.01 17.12 13.36
C ALA A 73 5.07 18.13 13.79
N LEU A 74 5.81 18.64 12.80
CA LEU A 74 6.42 19.93 12.94
C LEU A 74 5.20 20.81 13.20
N GLU A 75 5.08 21.30 14.42
CA GLU A 75 4.04 22.23 14.83
C GLU A 75 3.90 23.25 13.69
N GLU A 76 2.71 23.32 13.10
CA GLU A 76 2.35 24.23 12.01
C GLU A 76 3.19 24.15 10.71
N GLY A 77 3.21 22.99 10.01
CA GLY A 77 3.91 22.89 8.73
C GLY A 77 3.68 21.59 7.96
N LEU A 78 4.28 21.52 6.78
CA LEU A 78 4.33 20.30 5.94
C LEU A 78 4.91 19.13 6.74
N THR A 79 4.17 18.03 6.85
CA THR A 79 4.71 16.80 7.44
C THR A 79 5.89 16.30 6.59
N ALA A 80 6.85 15.60 7.22
CA ALA A 80 7.98 14.99 6.49
C ALA A 80 7.52 14.15 5.30
N MET A 81 6.36 13.48 5.43
CA MET A 81 5.75 12.67 4.37
C MET A 81 5.24 13.52 3.21
N GLN A 82 4.65 14.68 3.47
CA GLN A 82 4.23 15.61 2.42
C GLN A 82 5.43 16.19 1.65
N GLY A 83 6.49 16.57 2.36
CA GLY A 83 7.72 17.03 1.75
C GLY A 83 8.36 15.98 0.85
N ILE A 84 8.49 14.75 1.31
CA ILE A 84 8.99 13.61 0.50
C ILE A 84 8.06 13.38 -0.69
N GLY A 85 6.74 13.44 -0.50
CA GLY A 85 5.76 13.29 -1.57
C GLY A 85 5.93 14.32 -2.69
N VAL A 86 6.13 15.59 -2.34
CA VAL A 86 6.39 16.69 -3.31
C VAL A 86 7.67 16.41 -4.10
N VAL A 87 8.75 16.05 -3.41
CA VAL A 87 10.03 15.74 -4.06
C VAL A 87 9.93 14.58 -5.01
N LEU A 88 9.25 13.51 -4.59
CA LEU A 88 8.98 12.35 -5.43
C LEU A 88 8.15 12.71 -6.66
N PHE A 89 7.12 13.52 -6.48
CA PHE A 89 6.27 14.00 -7.57
C PHE A 89 7.06 14.79 -8.59
N LEU A 90 7.87 15.77 -8.14
CA LEU A 90 8.73 16.58 -9.01
C LEU A 90 9.77 15.72 -9.72
N GLY A 91 10.42 14.79 -9.01
CA GLY A 91 11.37 13.85 -9.59
C GLY A 91 10.75 12.92 -10.64
N TRP A 92 9.52 12.47 -10.39
CA TRP A 92 8.76 11.67 -11.35
C TRP A 92 8.43 12.45 -12.61
N LEU A 93 7.94 13.69 -12.50
CA LEU A 93 7.66 14.57 -13.63
C LEU A 93 8.93 14.87 -14.43
N LEU A 94 10.02 15.23 -13.74
CA LEU A 94 11.31 15.51 -14.37
C LEU A 94 11.84 14.26 -15.12
N SER A 95 11.78 13.10 -14.50
CA SER A 95 12.18 11.84 -15.14
C SER A 95 11.37 11.54 -16.39
N ALA A 96 10.07 11.83 -16.37
CA ALA A 96 9.18 11.67 -17.52
C ALA A 96 9.51 12.66 -18.64
N ALA A 97 9.76 13.92 -18.32
CA ALA A 97 10.15 14.95 -19.26
C ALA A 97 11.49 14.63 -19.93
N VAL A 98 12.51 14.22 -19.15
CA VAL A 98 13.82 13.83 -19.67
C VAL A 98 13.74 12.61 -20.58
N ARG A 99 12.91 11.63 -20.23
CA ARG A 99 12.72 10.41 -21.04
C ARG A 99 11.76 10.61 -22.21
N ARG A 100 11.15 11.78 -22.35
CA ARG A 100 10.11 12.10 -23.35
C ARG A 100 8.97 11.05 -23.39
N LYS A 101 8.59 10.53 -22.25
CA LYS A 101 7.50 9.57 -22.09
C LYS A 101 6.44 10.18 -21.21
N SER A 102 5.17 10.09 -21.62
CA SER A 102 4.06 10.47 -20.75
C SER A 102 4.11 9.63 -19.47
N PRO A 103 4.16 10.25 -18.30
CA PRO A 103 4.14 9.54 -17.03
C PRO A 103 2.73 9.01 -16.71
N ILE A 104 1.71 9.61 -17.31
CA ILE A 104 0.29 9.29 -17.10
C ILE A 104 -0.23 8.53 -18.32
N ARG A 105 -0.92 7.44 -18.07
CA ARG A 105 -1.66 6.68 -19.07
C ARG A 105 -3.15 6.78 -18.76
N LEU A 106 -3.97 6.95 -19.77
CA LEU A 106 -5.43 6.95 -19.63
C LEU A 106 -5.93 5.51 -19.43
N ASP A 107 -5.72 4.98 -18.24
CA ASP A 107 -6.25 3.71 -17.78
C ASP A 107 -7.34 3.92 -16.71
N ALA A 108 -7.94 2.83 -16.25
CA ALA A 108 -9.02 2.90 -15.28
C ALA A 108 -8.59 3.55 -13.95
N LEU A 109 -7.30 3.41 -13.53
CA LEU A 109 -6.80 4.08 -12.33
C LEU A 109 -6.82 5.60 -12.51
N THR A 110 -6.27 6.07 -13.62
CA THR A 110 -6.20 7.51 -13.93
C THR A 110 -7.59 8.12 -14.02
N ILE A 111 -8.49 7.46 -14.79
CA ILE A 111 -9.85 7.97 -15.01
C ILE A 111 -10.64 8.00 -13.70
N LEU A 112 -10.72 6.87 -12.99
CA LEU A 112 -11.48 6.78 -11.74
C LEU A 112 -10.86 7.63 -10.63
N GLY A 113 -9.52 7.69 -10.54
CA GLY A 113 -8.83 8.53 -9.57
C GLY A 113 -9.09 10.02 -9.79
N LEU A 114 -9.02 10.50 -11.04
CA LEU A 114 -9.34 11.88 -11.38
C LEU A 114 -10.83 12.20 -11.16
N LEU A 115 -11.72 11.28 -11.53
CA LEU A 115 -13.16 11.43 -11.28
C LEU A 115 -13.45 11.49 -9.78
N TYR A 116 -12.79 10.66 -8.96
CA TYR A 116 -12.95 10.68 -7.51
C TYR A 116 -12.50 12.01 -6.90
N VAL A 117 -11.31 12.51 -7.28
CA VAL A 117 -10.81 13.80 -6.81
C VAL A 117 -11.69 14.96 -7.28
N ALA A 118 -12.12 14.95 -8.56
CA ALA A 118 -13.03 15.95 -9.11
C ALA A 118 -14.39 15.94 -8.40
N TRP A 119 -14.91 14.75 -8.08
CA TRP A 119 -16.15 14.62 -7.32
C TRP A 119 -16.00 15.14 -5.89
N CYS A 120 -14.90 14.79 -5.19
CA CYS A 120 -14.62 15.37 -3.87
C CYS A 120 -14.54 16.91 -3.92
N ALA A 121 -13.95 17.48 -4.97
CA ALA A 121 -13.95 18.94 -5.18
C ALA A 121 -15.35 19.49 -5.40
N ALA A 122 -16.20 18.80 -6.18
CA ALA A 122 -17.58 19.20 -6.42
C ALA A 122 -18.47 19.13 -5.16
N THR A 123 -18.07 18.36 -4.14
CA THR A 123 -18.79 18.29 -2.86
C THR A 123 -18.35 19.37 -1.84
N LEU A 124 -17.26 20.12 -2.10
CA LEU A 124 -16.78 21.17 -1.18
C LEU A 124 -17.82 22.27 -0.89
N PRO A 125 -18.61 22.77 -1.87
CA PRO A 125 -19.62 23.79 -1.57
C PRO A 125 -20.71 23.32 -0.60
N SER A 126 -20.89 22.00 -0.44
CA SER A 126 -21.84 21.40 0.53
C SER A 126 -21.19 21.00 1.83
N ALA A 127 -19.87 21.20 1.99
CA ALA A 127 -19.12 20.81 3.16
C ALA A 127 -19.54 21.61 4.39
N LEU A 128 -19.61 20.95 5.55
CA LEU A 128 -19.94 21.62 6.82
C LEU A 128 -18.77 22.53 7.28
N ASP A 129 -17.55 22.10 7.03
CA ASP A 129 -16.32 22.86 7.19
C ASP A 129 -15.49 22.71 5.92
N VAL A 130 -15.31 23.82 5.20
CA VAL A 130 -14.63 23.86 3.89
C VAL A 130 -13.12 23.65 4.04
N ASP A 131 -12.52 24.15 5.12
CA ASP A 131 -11.05 24.03 5.34
C ASP A 131 -10.67 22.57 5.62
N VAL A 132 -11.46 21.88 6.44
CA VAL A 132 -11.32 20.44 6.66
C VAL A 132 -11.53 19.69 5.34
N GLY A 133 -12.54 20.08 4.57
CA GLY A 133 -12.84 19.51 3.25
C GLY A 133 -11.69 19.68 2.25
N LEU A 134 -11.11 20.85 2.18
CA LEU A 134 -9.97 21.16 1.30
C LEU A 134 -8.73 20.36 1.68
N THR A 135 -8.44 20.27 2.97
CA THR A 135 -7.31 19.46 3.49
C THR A 135 -7.46 17.99 3.10
N ARG A 136 -8.68 17.44 3.22
CA ARG A 136 -8.98 16.06 2.84
C ARG A 136 -8.90 15.86 1.32
N LEU A 137 -9.41 16.81 0.53
CA LEU A 137 -9.31 16.80 -0.94
C LEU A 137 -7.84 16.77 -1.41
N ILE A 138 -6.98 17.60 -0.83
CA ILE A 138 -5.54 17.59 -1.12
C ILE A 138 -4.94 16.23 -0.81
N SER A 139 -5.31 15.64 0.33
CA SER A 139 -4.85 14.31 0.71
C SER A 139 -5.25 13.24 -0.30
N PHE A 140 -6.51 13.23 -0.78
CA PHE A 140 -6.95 12.30 -1.82
C PHE A 140 -6.21 12.51 -3.14
N GLY A 141 -5.98 13.78 -3.54
CA GLY A 141 -5.16 14.09 -4.71
C GLY A 141 -3.75 13.51 -4.60
N GLN A 142 -3.09 13.68 -3.46
CA GLN A 142 -1.76 13.12 -3.20
C GLN A 142 -1.76 11.58 -3.26
N LEU A 143 -2.80 10.91 -2.74
CA LEU A 143 -2.92 9.46 -2.75
C LEU A 143 -3.12 8.90 -4.17
N VAL A 144 -3.94 9.56 -4.99
CA VAL A 144 -4.11 9.22 -6.41
C VAL A 144 -2.78 9.39 -7.14
N VAL A 145 -2.09 10.51 -6.95
CA VAL A 145 -0.77 10.75 -7.56
C VAL A 145 0.25 9.68 -7.12
N ALA A 146 0.30 9.34 -5.83
CA ALA A 146 1.17 8.28 -5.33
C ALA A 146 0.88 6.94 -6.03
N SER A 147 -0.40 6.56 -6.20
CA SER A 147 -0.77 5.35 -6.94
C SER A 147 -0.30 5.38 -8.40
N LEU A 148 -0.43 6.52 -9.09
CA LEU A 148 0.04 6.70 -10.46
C LEU A 148 1.57 6.61 -10.54
N MET A 149 2.29 7.10 -9.52
CA MET A 149 3.74 6.98 -9.45
C MET A 149 4.17 5.51 -9.29
N PHE A 150 3.59 4.75 -8.35
CA PHE A 150 3.86 3.31 -8.24
C PHE A 150 3.53 2.60 -9.55
N ALA A 151 2.34 2.88 -10.10
CA ALA A 151 1.93 2.33 -11.36
C ALA A 151 2.91 2.60 -12.51
N SER A 152 3.54 3.78 -12.61
CA SER A 152 4.40 4.16 -13.74
C SER A 152 5.88 3.85 -13.54
N VAL A 153 6.39 3.94 -12.31
CA VAL A 153 7.82 3.77 -12.00
C VAL A 153 8.20 2.29 -11.85
N VAL A 154 7.26 1.46 -11.36
CA VAL A 154 7.46 0.02 -11.26
C VAL A 154 7.11 -0.62 -12.61
N ASP A 155 8.09 -0.74 -13.50
CA ASP A 155 7.93 -1.14 -14.90
C ASP A 155 8.58 -2.49 -15.25
N ASP A 156 9.26 -3.13 -14.28
CA ASP A 156 9.87 -4.45 -14.43
C ASP A 156 9.66 -5.34 -13.18
N ARG A 157 10.01 -6.63 -13.34
CA ARG A 157 9.83 -7.66 -12.29
C ARG A 157 10.68 -7.40 -11.06
N ASP A 158 11.91 -6.94 -11.25
CA ASP A 158 12.86 -6.73 -10.16
C ASP A 158 12.44 -5.55 -9.30
N LYS A 159 11.91 -4.48 -9.93
CA LYS A 159 11.32 -3.35 -9.20
C LYS A 159 10.07 -3.76 -8.42
N ALA A 160 9.19 -4.55 -9.03
CA ALA A 160 8.00 -5.06 -8.32
C ALA A 160 8.41 -5.91 -7.11
N ARG A 161 9.38 -6.83 -7.30
CA ARG A 161 9.95 -7.63 -6.22
C ARG A 161 10.56 -6.76 -5.11
N GLY A 162 11.30 -5.72 -5.47
CA GLY A 162 11.92 -4.79 -4.53
C GLY A 162 10.90 -4.07 -3.65
N ILE A 163 9.77 -3.61 -4.20
CA ILE A 163 8.69 -2.99 -3.41
C ILE A 163 8.10 -4.00 -2.41
N PHE A 164 7.78 -5.23 -2.85
CA PHE A 164 7.26 -6.24 -1.92
C PHE A 164 8.28 -6.64 -0.84
N LEU A 165 9.57 -6.73 -1.18
CA LEU A 165 10.63 -6.93 -0.20
C LEU A 165 10.72 -5.76 0.79
N ALA A 166 10.60 -4.51 0.33
CA ALA A 166 10.59 -3.34 1.21
C ALA A 166 9.41 -3.39 2.19
N ILE A 167 8.22 -3.79 1.73
CA ILE A 167 7.04 -3.99 2.60
C ILE A 167 7.35 -5.01 3.70
N VAL A 168 7.90 -6.18 3.34
CA VAL A 168 8.22 -7.23 4.33
C VAL A 168 9.29 -6.74 5.30
N SER A 169 10.37 -6.12 4.80
CA SER A 169 11.50 -5.68 5.62
C SER A 169 11.09 -4.60 6.62
N TRP A 170 10.36 -3.58 6.18
CA TRP A 170 9.93 -2.50 7.07
C TRP A 170 8.85 -2.93 8.05
N THR A 171 7.93 -3.82 7.62
CA THR A 171 6.98 -4.45 8.57
C THR A 171 7.74 -5.27 9.62
N PHE A 172 8.76 -6.01 9.23
CA PHE A 172 9.58 -6.77 10.18
C PHE A 172 10.23 -5.85 11.21
N VAL A 173 10.91 -4.79 10.76
CA VAL A 173 11.56 -3.83 11.66
C VAL A 173 10.54 -3.15 12.60
N THR A 174 9.41 -2.68 12.07
CA THR A 174 8.36 -2.05 12.90
C THR A 174 7.75 -3.04 13.90
N THR A 175 7.61 -4.31 13.51
CA THR A 175 7.12 -5.35 14.43
C THR A 175 8.15 -5.63 15.53
N CYS A 176 9.43 -5.73 15.21
CA CYS A 176 10.48 -5.90 16.23
C CYS A 176 10.52 -4.72 17.22
N VAL A 177 10.39 -3.48 16.73
CA VAL A 177 10.27 -2.28 17.58
C VAL A 177 9.04 -2.36 18.49
N ALA A 178 7.89 -2.79 17.95
CA ALA A 178 6.67 -2.95 18.72
C ALA A 178 6.79 -4.02 19.80
N LEU A 179 7.41 -5.17 19.49
CA LEU A 179 7.70 -6.23 20.45
C LEU A 179 8.65 -5.74 21.54
N GLY A 180 9.72 -5.04 21.15
CA GLY A 180 10.67 -4.45 22.12
C GLY A 180 9.96 -3.50 23.10
N LYS A 181 9.12 -2.59 22.62
CA LYS A 181 8.32 -1.69 23.47
C LYS A 181 7.40 -2.45 24.43
N TYR A 182 6.75 -3.51 23.95
CA TYR A 182 5.88 -4.34 24.78
C TYR A 182 6.64 -5.05 25.90
N TYR A 183 7.73 -5.77 25.57
CA TYR A 183 8.51 -6.52 26.54
C TYR A 183 9.29 -5.63 27.54
N LEU A 184 9.59 -4.39 27.15
CA LEU A 184 10.15 -3.38 28.06
C LEU A 184 9.08 -2.70 28.94
N GLY A 185 7.81 -3.08 28.80
CA GLY A 185 6.70 -2.48 29.57
C GLY A 185 6.33 -1.05 29.16
N LEU A 186 6.81 -0.58 28.01
CA LEU A 186 6.58 0.78 27.53
C LEU A 186 5.18 0.95 26.91
N THR A 187 4.53 -0.13 26.49
CA THR A 187 3.20 -0.13 25.90
C THR A 187 2.38 -1.34 26.36
N PRO A 188 1.05 -1.21 26.52
CA PRO A 188 0.18 -2.31 26.98
C PRO A 188 -0.11 -3.35 25.89
N GLY A 189 0.52 -3.25 24.73
CA GLY A 189 0.41 -4.15 23.59
C GLY A 189 1.43 -3.80 22.52
N ALA A 190 1.59 -4.64 21.50
CA ALA A 190 2.50 -4.35 20.39
C ALA A 190 1.93 -3.17 19.57
N VAL A 191 2.62 -2.05 19.66
CA VAL A 191 2.28 -0.80 18.97
C VAL A 191 3.51 -0.35 18.19
N GLY A 192 3.37 -0.26 16.87
CA GLY A 192 4.46 0.20 16.01
C GLY A 192 4.88 1.65 16.31
N PRO A 193 5.87 2.17 15.59
CA PRO A 193 6.32 3.56 15.72
C PRO A 193 5.18 4.57 15.56
N VAL A 194 4.17 4.25 14.76
CA VAL A 194 2.96 5.07 14.50
C VAL A 194 2.00 5.16 15.69
N GLY A 195 2.21 4.37 16.76
CA GLY A 195 1.37 4.41 17.96
C GLY A 195 0.00 3.72 17.82
N ASN A 196 -0.32 3.10 16.67
CA ASN A 196 -1.62 2.47 16.41
C ASN A 196 -1.49 0.95 16.19
N ARG A 197 -2.05 0.17 17.13
CA ARG A 197 -2.04 -1.31 17.08
C ARG A 197 -2.81 -1.89 15.89
N ASN A 198 -3.92 -1.28 15.47
CA ASN A 198 -4.71 -1.76 14.34
C ASN A 198 -3.96 -1.54 13.02
N LEU A 199 -3.24 -0.42 12.90
CA LEU A 199 -2.42 -0.14 11.73
C LEU A 199 -1.24 -1.11 11.61
N LEU A 200 -0.60 -1.45 12.74
CA LEU A 200 0.43 -2.50 12.75
C LEU A 200 -0.14 -3.85 12.32
N ALA A 201 -1.35 -4.21 12.78
CA ALA A 201 -2.02 -5.44 12.36
C ALA A 201 -2.31 -5.47 10.85
N ILE A 202 -2.70 -4.33 10.25
CA ILE A 202 -2.88 -4.19 8.80
C ILE A 202 -1.56 -4.48 8.05
N TYR A 203 -0.47 -3.86 8.50
CA TYR A 203 0.85 -4.06 7.89
C TYR A 203 1.30 -5.51 7.97
N ILE A 204 1.15 -6.13 9.14
CA ILE A 204 1.50 -7.53 9.36
C ILE A 204 0.68 -8.46 8.46
N ASN A 205 -0.62 -8.28 8.34
CA ASN A 205 -1.48 -9.12 7.49
C ASN A 205 -1.04 -9.09 6.03
N CYS A 206 -0.72 -7.91 5.50
CA CYS A 206 -0.22 -7.76 4.14
C CYS A 206 1.20 -8.30 3.98
N ALA A 207 2.09 -8.05 4.95
CA ALA A 207 3.47 -8.53 4.89
C ALA A 207 3.57 -10.06 5.02
N THR A 208 2.65 -10.69 5.75
CA THR A 208 2.59 -12.16 5.88
C THR A 208 2.41 -12.82 4.52
N VAL A 209 1.45 -12.36 3.70
CA VAL A 209 1.26 -12.91 2.35
C VAL A 209 2.46 -12.61 1.46
N CYS A 210 3.04 -11.41 1.55
CA CYS A 210 4.23 -11.05 0.79
C CYS A 210 5.44 -11.93 1.16
N ALA A 211 5.73 -12.10 2.44
CA ALA A 211 6.85 -12.91 2.92
C ALA A 211 6.72 -14.38 2.46
N TYR A 212 5.53 -14.95 2.59
CA TYR A 212 5.26 -16.32 2.20
C TYR A 212 5.46 -16.55 0.69
N LEU A 213 4.88 -15.70 -0.17
CA LEU A 213 4.94 -15.90 -1.61
C LEU A 213 6.30 -15.50 -2.20
N LEU A 214 6.97 -14.50 -1.61
CA LEU A 214 8.38 -14.20 -1.93
C LEU A 214 9.31 -15.36 -1.57
N TYR A 215 9.06 -16.05 -0.45
CA TYR A 215 9.80 -17.27 -0.09
C TYR A 215 9.74 -18.32 -1.21
N GLN A 216 8.58 -18.49 -1.86
CA GLN A 216 8.41 -19.45 -2.97
C GLN A 216 9.20 -19.08 -4.24
N THR A 217 9.46 -17.79 -4.45
CA THR A 217 10.11 -17.26 -5.66
C THR A 217 11.55 -16.81 -5.45
N THR A 218 12.07 -16.86 -4.22
CA THR A 218 13.46 -16.46 -3.91
C THR A 218 14.41 -17.62 -4.16
N PRO A 219 15.37 -17.51 -5.10
CA PRO A 219 16.31 -18.59 -5.37
C PRO A 219 17.38 -18.73 -4.28
N GLN A 220 17.79 -17.64 -3.64
CA GLN A 220 18.88 -17.62 -2.65
C GLN A 220 18.45 -18.21 -1.32
N LYS A 221 19.17 -19.24 -0.83
CA LYS A 221 18.89 -19.90 0.47
C LYS A 221 18.83 -18.91 1.64
N ARG A 222 19.76 -17.95 1.71
CA ARG A 222 19.79 -16.93 2.77
C ARG A 222 18.53 -16.06 2.76
N GLY A 223 18.10 -15.59 1.59
CA GLY A 223 16.89 -14.80 1.45
C GLY A 223 15.63 -15.58 1.86
N ARG A 224 15.54 -16.88 1.51
CA ARG A 224 14.44 -17.74 1.94
C ARG A 224 14.41 -17.92 3.46
N ILE A 225 15.57 -18.10 4.10
CA ILE A 225 15.66 -18.21 5.57
C ILE A 225 15.16 -16.93 6.23
N LEU A 226 15.58 -15.74 5.77
CA LEU A 226 15.13 -14.46 6.32
C LEU A 226 13.63 -14.27 6.18
N LEU A 227 13.05 -14.60 5.01
CA LEU A 227 11.62 -14.55 4.79
C LEU A 227 10.86 -15.54 5.68
N ALA A 228 11.37 -16.75 5.87
CA ALA A 228 10.77 -17.74 6.77
C ALA A 228 10.81 -17.28 8.23
N LEU A 229 11.93 -16.70 8.68
CA LEU A 229 12.09 -16.18 10.04
C LEU A 229 11.22 -14.94 10.32
N SER A 230 10.81 -14.20 9.29
CA SER A 230 9.90 -13.06 9.48
C SER A 230 8.48 -13.50 9.87
N LEU A 231 8.03 -14.67 9.45
CA LEU A 231 6.66 -15.15 9.70
C LEU A 231 6.35 -15.34 11.20
N PRO A 232 7.13 -16.08 12.00
CA PRO A 232 6.89 -16.19 13.45
C PRO A 232 6.91 -14.84 14.15
N VAL A 233 7.76 -13.89 13.73
CA VAL A 233 7.80 -12.53 14.28
C VAL A 233 6.49 -11.79 13.96
N PHE A 234 5.97 -11.91 12.73
CA PHE A 234 4.70 -11.31 12.35
C PHE A 234 3.54 -11.90 13.16
N PHE A 235 3.48 -13.21 13.31
CA PHE A 235 2.41 -13.84 14.09
C PHE A 235 2.46 -13.44 15.57
N LEU A 236 3.64 -13.44 16.18
CA LEU A 236 3.82 -12.99 17.56
C LEU A 236 3.41 -11.52 17.70
N GLY A 237 3.90 -10.65 16.81
CA GLY A 237 3.54 -9.24 16.79
C GLY A 237 2.05 -9.02 16.62
N LEU A 238 1.40 -9.73 15.69
CA LEU A 238 -0.05 -9.64 15.47
C LEU A 238 -0.84 -10.03 16.73
N GLY A 239 -0.50 -11.14 17.38
CA GLY A 239 -1.13 -11.56 18.63
C GLY A 239 -1.05 -10.49 19.71
N LEU A 240 0.13 -9.92 19.89
CA LEU A 240 0.38 -8.89 20.89
C LEU A 240 -0.16 -7.49 20.52
N THR A 241 -0.65 -7.27 19.29
CA THR A 241 -1.45 -6.06 18.99
C THR A 241 -2.80 -6.08 19.68
N PHE A 242 -3.29 -7.25 20.10
CA PHE A 242 -4.64 -7.45 20.61
C PHE A 242 -5.75 -6.92 19.66
N SER A 243 -5.49 -6.87 18.35
CA SER A 243 -6.43 -6.43 17.32
C SER A 243 -7.34 -7.59 16.88
N ARG A 244 -8.60 -7.58 17.31
CA ARG A 244 -9.61 -8.58 16.90
C ARG A 244 -9.76 -8.65 15.38
N THR A 245 -9.90 -7.49 14.73
CA THR A 245 -9.97 -7.41 13.27
C THR A 245 -8.70 -7.95 12.61
N GLY A 246 -7.52 -7.62 13.15
CA GLY A 246 -6.26 -8.12 12.64
C GLY A 246 -6.18 -9.65 12.64
N LEU A 247 -6.66 -10.30 13.71
CA LEU A 247 -6.70 -11.77 13.81
C LEU A 247 -7.68 -12.39 12.80
N ILE A 248 -8.88 -11.82 12.65
CA ILE A 248 -9.89 -12.30 11.69
C ILE A 248 -9.36 -12.18 10.26
N VAL A 249 -8.77 -11.03 9.92
CA VAL A 249 -8.19 -10.82 8.59
C VAL A 249 -6.99 -11.72 8.35
N GLN A 250 -6.16 -12.00 9.37
CA GLN A 250 -5.06 -12.95 9.24
C GLN A 250 -5.57 -14.37 8.93
N ALA A 251 -6.63 -14.80 9.57
CA ALA A 251 -7.26 -16.09 9.26
C ALA A 251 -7.75 -16.13 7.79
N LEU A 252 -8.39 -15.05 7.31
CA LEU A 252 -8.78 -14.91 5.90
C LEU A 252 -7.56 -14.95 4.97
N VAL A 253 -6.49 -14.21 5.28
CA VAL A 253 -5.24 -14.21 4.49
C VAL A 253 -4.68 -15.62 4.38
N LEU A 254 -4.59 -16.35 5.50
CA LEU A 254 -4.09 -17.73 5.50
C LEU A 254 -4.99 -18.67 4.69
N ALA A 255 -6.31 -18.54 4.81
CA ALA A 255 -7.26 -19.31 4.02
C ALA A 255 -7.12 -19.04 2.52
N LEU A 256 -6.99 -17.76 2.11
CA LEU A 256 -6.80 -17.39 0.71
C LEU A 256 -5.45 -17.88 0.15
N VAL A 257 -4.38 -17.79 0.93
CA VAL A 257 -3.06 -18.34 0.57
C VAL A 257 -3.17 -19.85 0.41
N TRP A 258 -3.83 -20.52 1.34
CA TRP A 258 -4.04 -21.97 1.26
C TRP A 258 -4.81 -22.39 0.00
N ILE A 259 -5.94 -21.76 -0.27
CA ILE A 259 -6.79 -22.06 -1.45
C ILE A 259 -6.01 -21.81 -2.77
N ARG A 260 -5.19 -20.76 -2.83
CA ARG A 260 -4.55 -20.32 -4.09
C ARG A 260 -3.23 -20.99 -4.38
N VAL A 261 -2.49 -21.43 -3.36
CA VAL A 261 -1.08 -21.85 -3.51
C VAL A 261 -0.78 -23.18 -2.87
N VAL A 262 -1.34 -23.47 -1.70
CA VAL A 262 -0.94 -24.62 -0.88
C VAL A 262 -1.70 -25.88 -1.23
N ARG A 263 -2.91 -25.77 -1.78
CA ARG A 263 -3.79 -26.91 -2.10
C ARG A 263 -3.08 -28.01 -2.92
N GLU A 264 -2.10 -27.62 -3.75
CA GLU A 264 -1.31 -28.57 -4.57
C GLU A 264 -0.07 -29.14 -3.84
N ARG A 265 0.36 -28.54 -2.71
CA ARG A 265 1.59 -28.91 -1.96
C ARG A 265 1.32 -29.35 -0.52
N GLY A 266 0.11 -29.51 -0.14
CA GLY A 266 -0.68 -30.09 0.96
C GLY A 266 -0.09 -30.14 2.36
N PHE A 267 0.32 -31.33 2.77
CA PHE A 267 0.41 -31.73 4.17
C PHE A 267 1.52 -31.02 4.99
N LEU A 268 2.73 -30.87 4.45
CA LEU A 268 3.86 -30.27 5.18
C LEU A 268 3.63 -28.80 5.56
N MET A 269 2.92 -28.05 4.71
CA MET A 269 2.61 -26.65 5.00
C MET A 269 1.45 -26.51 5.97
N LEU A 270 0.47 -27.40 5.91
CA LEU A 270 -0.61 -27.49 6.90
C LEU A 270 -0.01 -27.81 8.28
N ALA A 271 0.89 -28.79 8.35
CA ALA A 271 1.59 -29.17 9.57
C ALA A 271 2.46 -28.01 10.10
N GLY A 272 3.22 -27.33 9.25
CA GLY A 272 4.00 -26.16 9.62
C GLY A 272 3.13 -25.00 10.13
N SER A 273 2.00 -24.75 9.50
CA SER A 273 1.04 -23.73 9.96
C SER A 273 0.40 -24.11 11.29
N ALA A 274 0.06 -25.37 11.48
CA ALA A 274 -0.51 -25.89 12.74
C ALA A 274 0.52 -25.82 13.88
N VAL A 275 1.78 -26.19 13.63
CA VAL A 275 2.87 -26.06 14.61
C VAL A 275 3.10 -24.59 14.96
N THR A 276 3.13 -23.70 13.98
CA THR A 276 3.27 -22.25 14.22
C THR A 276 2.11 -21.72 15.04
N LEU A 277 0.88 -22.11 14.73
CA LEU A 277 -0.30 -21.71 15.51
C LEU A 277 -0.25 -22.27 16.95
N CYS A 278 0.18 -23.49 17.13
CA CYS A 278 0.36 -24.12 18.45
C CYS A 278 1.43 -23.37 19.27
N LEU A 279 2.59 -23.08 18.68
CA LEU A 279 3.65 -22.32 19.34
C LEU A 279 3.19 -20.91 19.72
N ILE A 280 2.44 -20.24 18.86
CA ILE A 280 1.87 -18.94 19.13
C ILE A 280 0.89 -19.03 20.30
N THR A 281 -0.03 -19.99 20.29
CA THR A 281 -0.95 -20.19 21.42
C THR A 281 -0.20 -20.43 22.72
N LEU A 282 0.86 -21.20 22.75
CA LEU A 282 1.65 -21.45 23.97
C LEU A 282 2.40 -20.21 24.47
N LEU A 283 2.80 -19.29 23.58
CA LEU A 283 3.59 -18.10 23.93
C LEU A 283 2.74 -16.85 24.23
N MET A 284 1.43 -16.89 23.98
CA MET A 284 0.56 -15.74 24.20
C MET A 284 0.24 -15.54 25.67
N PRO A 285 0.27 -14.25 26.17
CA PRO A 285 -0.14 -13.94 27.53
C PRO A 285 -1.65 -14.18 27.75
N THR A 286 -2.05 -14.36 29.01
CA THR A 286 -3.45 -14.60 29.40
C THR A 286 -4.42 -13.53 28.90
N ASP A 287 -3.97 -12.28 28.77
CA ASP A 287 -4.78 -11.17 28.25
C ASP A 287 -5.12 -11.32 26.76
N PHE A 288 -4.31 -12.04 26.00
CA PHE A 288 -4.64 -12.43 24.63
C PHE A 288 -5.91 -13.27 24.60
N TYR A 289 -5.99 -14.32 25.43
CA TYR A 289 -7.16 -15.22 25.49
C TYR A 289 -8.41 -14.49 25.95
N LYS A 290 -8.30 -13.63 26.96
CA LYS A 290 -9.41 -12.76 27.38
C LYS A 290 -9.90 -11.89 26.22
N ARG A 291 -8.99 -11.39 25.37
CA ARG A 291 -9.34 -10.57 24.23
C ARG A 291 -9.96 -11.38 23.09
N VAL A 292 -9.47 -12.58 22.82
CA VAL A 292 -10.03 -13.49 21.81
C VAL A 292 -11.45 -13.93 22.21
N SER A 293 -11.70 -14.24 23.48
CA SER A 293 -13.04 -14.59 23.97
C SER A 293 -14.08 -13.47 23.77
N THR A 294 -13.65 -12.23 23.55
CA THR A 294 -14.52 -11.06 23.28
C THR A 294 -14.77 -10.85 21.78
N ILE A 295 -14.29 -11.73 20.88
CA ILE A 295 -14.58 -11.65 19.44
C ILE A 295 -16.07 -11.92 19.17
N VAL A 296 -16.68 -12.85 19.93
CA VAL A 296 -18.13 -13.10 19.87
C VAL A 296 -18.84 -12.07 20.77
N PRO A 297 -19.71 -11.21 20.23
CA PRO A 297 -20.44 -10.22 21.02
C PRO A 297 -21.41 -10.91 21.97
N THR A 298 -21.31 -10.66 23.27
CA THR A 298 -22.36 -10.97 24.23
C THR A 298 -23.28 -9.76 24.38
N ILE A 299 -24.59 -10.01 24.49
CA ILE A 299 -25.66 -8.99 24.55
C ILE A 299 -25.42 -7.96 25.66
N GLU A 300 -24.75 -8.33 26.74
CA GLU A 300 -24.47 -7.47 27.90
C GLU A 300 -23.37 -6.39 27.65
N ARG A 301 -22.60 -6.48 26.55
CA ARG A 301 -21.47 -5.58 26.28
C ARG A 301 -21.76 -4.50 25.24
N GLN A 302 -22.96 -3.92 25.21
CA GLN A 302 -23.29 -2.78 24.32
C GLN A 302 -22.40 -1.52 24.58
N GLN A 303 -21.66 -1.49 25.65
CA GLN A 303 -20.71 -0.40 25.98
C GLN A 303 -19.28 -0.66 25.44
N ASP A 304 -19.03 -1.81 24.81
CA ASP A 304 -17.75 -2.20 24.23
C ASP A 304 -17.50 -1.49 22.87
N THR A 305 -16.26 -1.52 22.42
CA THR A 305 -15.78 -0.94 21.15
C THR A 305 -16.66 -1.27 19.94
N PHE A 306 -17.30 -2.43 19.92
CA PHE A 306 -18.23 -2.83 18.85
C PHE A 306 -19.53 -2.02 18.90
N GLY A 307 -20.12 -1.84 20.07
CA GLY A 307 -21.34 -1.04 20.26
C GLY A 307 -21.14 0.42 19.85
N VAL A 308 -19.97 1.01 20.16
CA VAL A 308 -19.60 2.35 19.71
C VAL A 308 -19.58 2.42 18.17
N ARG A 309 -18.95 1.46 17.50
CA ARG A 309 -18.90 1.41 16.02
C ARG A 309 -20.28 1.28 15.40
N MET A 310 -21.13 0.39 15.93
CA MET A 310 -22.51 0.22 15.43
C MET A 310 -23.31 1.53 15.53
N ARG A 311 -23.17 2.29 16.62
CA ARG A 311 -23.80 3.60 16.74
C ARG A 311 -23.26 4.60 15.71
N LEU A 312 -21.94 4.67 15.52
CA LEU A 312 -21.33 5.52 14.51
C LEU A 312 -21.76 5.13 13.08
N TRP A 313 -21.93 3.83 12.79
CA TRP A 313 -22.45 3.38 11.49
C TRP A 313 -23.91 3.83 11.29
N ASN A 314 -24.75 3.70 12.33
CA ASN A 314 -26.14 4.20 12.26
C ASN A 314 -26.18 5.73 12.07
N VAL A 315 -25.29 6.47 12.71
CA VAL A 315 -25.12 7.91 12.47
C VAL A 315 -24.74 8.17 11.01
N GLY A 316 -23.73 7.46 10.50
CA GLY A 316 -23.29 7.59 9.10
C GLY A 316 -24.40 7.26 8.10
N ILE A 317 -25.20 6.20 8.36
CA ILE A 317 -26.37 5.84 7.52
C ILE A 317 -27.39 6.97 7.49
N ARG A 318 -27.70 7.60 8.64
CA ARG A 318 -28.61 8.75 8.67
C ARG A 318 -28.06 9.94 7.90
N MET A 319 -26.76 10.23 8.00
CA MET A 319 -26.11 11.28 7.20
C MET A 319 -26.23 11.01 5.69
N ILE A 320 -26.05 9.74 5.25
CA ILE A 320 -26.21 9.31 3.86
C ILE A 320 -27.67 9.50 3.41
N GLN A 321 -28.65 9.13 4.24
CA GLN A 321 -30.07 9.29 3.92
C GLN A 321 -30.48 10.76 3.74
N GLU A 322 -29.92 11.67 4.54
CA GLU A 322 -30.22 13.11 4.43
C GLU A 322 -29.48 13.78 3.25
N ARG A 323 -28.25 13.32 2.94
CA ARG A 323 -27.42 13.90 1.89
C ARG A 323 -26.85 12.84 0.94
N PRO A 324 -27.69 12.13 0.19
CA PRO A 324 -27.26 10.92 -0.54
C PRO A 324 -26.32 11.19 -1.72
N VAL A 325 -26.35 12.38 -2.32
CA VAL A 325 -25.56 12.71 -3.52
C VAL A 325 -24.24 13.33 -3.16
N PHE A 326 -24.21 14.44 -2.43
CA PHE A 326 -23.00 15.20 -2.14
C PHE A 326 -22.38 14.92 -0.76
N GLY A 327 -23.13 14.29 0.14
CA GLY A 327 -22.67 14.07 1.50
C GLY A 327 -22.52 15.37 2.31
N VAL A 328 -21.68 15.31 3.36
CA VAL A 328 -21.38 16.45 4.26
C VAL A 328 -20.05 17.13 3.94
N GLY A 329 -19.39 16.75 2.87
CA GLY A 329 -18.05 17.19 2.49
C GLY A 329 -16.93 16.25 2.97
N PRO A 330 -15.84 16.13 2.20
CA PRO A 330 -14.72 15.25 2.55
C PRO A 330 -14.13 15.60 3.92
N GLY A 331 -13.82 14.62 4.76
CA GLY A 331 -13.25 14.81 6.09
C GLY A 331 -14.23 15.34 7.15
N ASN A 332 -15.49 15.57 6.81
CA ASN A 332 -16.48 16.19 7.68
C ASN A 332 -17.35 15.21 8.47
N PHE A 333 -17.04 13.91 8.45
CA PHE A 333 -17.86 12.91 9.16
C PHE A 333 -18.04 13.25 10.64
N SER A 334 -16.95 13.49 11.37
CA SER A 334 -16.98 13.77 12.81
C SER A 334 -17.76 15.04 13.17
N ILE A 335 -17.72 16.05 12.30
CA ILE A 335 -18.48 17.29 12.43
C ILE A 335 -19.97 17.03 12.19
N GLY A 336 -20.31 16.36 11.09
CA GLY A 336 -21.68 16.01 10.71
C GLY A 336 -22.34 15.07 11.73
N ALA A 337 -21.57 14.12 12.28
CA ALA A 337 -22.06 13.18 13.27
C ALA A 337 -22.58 13.83 14.55
N GLN A 338 -22.08 15.00 14.92
CA GLN A 338 -22.51 15.71 16.15
C GLN A 338 -24.03 15.99 16.19
N ARG A 339 -24.67 16.17 15.03
CA ARG A 339 -26.13 16.39 14.95
C ARG A 339 -26.95 15.18 15.40
N TYR A 340 -26.37 13.97 15.36
CA TYR A 340 -27.07 12.71 15.62
C TYR A 340 -26.61 12.05 16.93
N ILE A 341 -25.60 12.63 17.60
CA ILE A 341 -25.07 12.14 18.86
C ILE A 341 -25.85 12.79 20.00
N HIS A 342 -27.02 12.22 20.35
CA HIS A 342 -27.85 12.72 21.45
C HIS A 342 -27.24 12.32 22.78
N GLY A 343 -26.42 13.23 23.37
CA GLY A 343 -25.91 13.09 24.75
C GLY A 343 -24.79 12.08 24.99
N ASP A 344 -24.40 11.27 24.00
CA ASP A 344 -23.28 10.32 24.15
C ASP A 344 -21.94 10.99 23.79
N ILE A 345 -21.36 11.68 24.74
CA ILE A 345 -20.09 12.42 24.62
C ILE A 345 -18.93 11.52 24.12
N ARG A 346 -19.04 10.19 24.30
CA ARG A 346 -18.01 9.23 23.86
C ARG A 346 -17.91 9.09 22.33
N LEU A 347 -18.94 9.51 21.58
CA LEU A 347 -18.98 9.46 20.14
C LEU A 347 -18.47 10.75 19.47
N VAL A 348 -18.33 11.82 20.25
CA VAL A 348 -17.91 13.15 19.74
C VAL A 348 -16.48 13.08 19.20
N GLY A 349 -16.27 13.61 18.01
CA GLY A 349 -14.95 13.67 17.35
C GLY A 349 -14.45 12.35 16.75
N LEU A 350 -15.22 11.26 16.86
CA LEU A 350 -14.83 9.97 16.28
C LEU A 350 -15.20 9.88 14.80
N SER A 351 -14.38 9.15 14.04
CA SER A 351 -14.69 8.70 12.66
C SER A 351 -15.66 7.52 12.68
N ALA A 352 -16.22 7.16 11.52
CA ALA A 352 -17.12 6.01 11.39
C ALA A 352 -16.47 4.67 11.76
N HIS A 353 -15.14 4.59 11.75
CA HIS A 353 -14.42 3.31 11.82
C HIS A 353 -14.92 2.27 10.81
N ASN A 354 -15.41 2.75 9.66
CA ASN A 354 -15.80 1.97 8.49
C ASN A 354 -15.63 2.88 7.27
N ALA A 355 -14.62 2.63 6.47
CA ALA A 355 -14.26 3.47 5.33
C ALA A 355 -15.41 3.63 4.32
N TYR A 356 -16.22 2.60 4.13
CA TYR A 356 -17.34 2.66 3.18
C TYR A 356 -18.46 3.59 3.67
N VAL A 357 -18.81 3.50 4.95
CA VAL A 357 -19.81 4.38 5.57
C VAL A 357 -19.28 5.81 5.64
N GLU A 358 -18.00 5.99 5.99
CA GLU A 358 -17.34 7.30 6.09
C GLU A 358 -17.32 8.02 4.74
N VAL A 359 -16.80 7.36 3.70
CA VAL A 359 -16.75 7.91 2.35
C VAL A 359 -18.16 8.22 1.82
N ALA A 360 -19.14 7.33 2.06
CA ALA A 360 -20.51 7.55 1.62
C ALA A 360 -21.18 8.72 2.36
N ALA A 361 -20.94 8.88 3.65
CA ALA A 361 -21.48 10.02 4.42
C ALA A 361 -20.83 11.35 4.00
N GLU A 362 -19.53 11.33 3.71
CA GLU A 362 -18.75 12.52 3.35
C GLU A 362 -18.96 12.97 1.91
N THR A 363 -18.95 12.03 0.95
CA THR A 363 -18.95 12.35 -0.49
C THR A 363 -20.19 11.84 -1.23
N GLY A 364 -21.17 11.37 -0.48
CA GLY A 364 -22.38 10.77 -1.03
C GLY A 364 -22.15 9.41 -1.68
N LEU A 365 -23.22 8.81 -2.20
CA LEU A 365 -23.18 7.50 -2.86
C LEU A 365 -22.37 7.53 -4.16
N VAL A 366 -22.26 8.67 -4.82
CA VAL A 366 -21.45 8.83 -6.03
C VAL A 366 -19.96 8.68 -5.69
N GLY A 367 -19.47 9.41 -4.67
CA GLY A 367 -18.09 9.31 -4.22
C GLY A 367 -17.76 7.92 -3.69
N ALA A 368 -18.68 7.30 -2.93
CA ALA A 368 -18.54 5.92 -2.47
C ALA A 368 -18.46 4.93 -3.65
N GLY A 369 -19.31 5.11 -4.67
CA GLY A 369 -19.27 4.30 -5.89
C GLY A 369 -17.94 4.42 -6.64
N LEU A 370 -17.38 5.63 -6.76
CA LEU A 370 -16.09 5.88 -7.37
C LEU A 370 -14.95 5.24 -6.55
N PHE A 371 -14.97 5.38 -5.22
CA PHE A 371 -13.99 4.74 -4.34
C PHE A 371 -14.00 3.22 -4.47
N VAL A 372 -15.17 2.60 -4.38
CA VAL A 372 -15.34 1.15 -4.59
C VAL A 372 -14.94 0.77 -6.02
N GLY A 373 -15.27 1.59 -7.02
CA GLY A 373 -14.86 1.41 -8.41
C GLY A 373 -13.34 1.34 -8.58
N ILE A 374 -12.58 2.19 -7.87
CA ILE A 374 -11.12 2.14 -7.84
C ILE A 374 -10.61 0.80 -7.29
N LEU A 375 -11.19 0.34 -6.17
CA LEU A 375 -10.80 -0.95 -5.56
C LEU A 375 -11.11 -2.13 -6.49
N LEU A 376 -12.28 -2.14 -7.10
CA LEU A 376 -12.68 -3.18 -8.07
C LEU A 376 -11.79 -3.16 -9.31
N ALA A 377 -11.44 -1.98 -9.83
CA ALA A 377 -10.52 -1.83 -10.95
C ALA A 377 -9.13 -2.36 -10.60
N ALA A 378 -8.62 -2.10 -9.39
CA ALA A 378 -7.35 -2.63 -8.92
C ALA A 378 -7.35 -4.16 -8.85
N VAL A 379 -8.40 -4.76 -8.27
CA VAL A 379 -8.56 -6.22 -8.22
C VAL A 379 -8.68 -6.81 -9.64
N ALA A 380 -9.48 -6.19 -10.51
CA ALA A 380 -9.64 -6.64 -11.90
C ALA A 380 -8.30 -6.60 -12.67
N GLN A 381 -7.51 -5.56 -12.47
CA GLN A 381 -6.20 -5.40 -13.10
C GLN A 381 -5.19 -6.43 -12.57
N THR A 382 -5.20 -6.70 -11.27
CA THR A 382 -4.38 -7.75 -10.66
C THR A 382 -4.75 -9.14 -11.21
N ARG A 383 -6.05 -9.42 -11.38
CA ARG A 383 -6.51 -10.66 -12.02
C ARG A 383 -6.13 -10.76 -13.50
N ARG A 384 -6.09 -9.64 -14.22
CA ARG A 384 -5.55 -9.60 -15.59
C ARG A 384 -4.07 -9.94 -15.60
N ALA A 385 -3.29 -9.36 -14.65
CA ALA A 385 -1.87 -9.66 -14.48
C ALA A 385 -1.65 -11.16 -14.21
N LEU A 386 -2.46 -11.76 -13.32
CA LEU A 386 -2.41 -13.18 -12.99
C LEU A 386 -2.64 -14.07 -14.22
N ARG A 387 -3.68 -13.78 -15.01
CA ARG A 387 -3.98 -14.52 -16.24
C ARG A 387 -2.85 -14.41 -17.28
N ALA A 388 -2.33 -13.21 -17.49
CA ALA A 388 -1.23 -12.97 -18.41
C ALA A 388 0.07 -13.64 -17.94
N ALA A 389 0.37 -13.63 -16.64
CA ALA A 389 1.53 -14.33 -16.08
C ALA A 389 1.43 -15.86 -16.29
N ARG A 390 0.25 -16.43 -16.05
CA ARG A 390 -0.02 -17.87 -16.25
C ARG A 390 0.12 -18.29 -17.71
N SER A 391 -0.35 -17.48 -18.67
CA SER A 391 -0.29 -17.82 -20.10
C SER A 391 1.14 -17.93 -20.64
N VAL A 392 2.13 -17.34 -19.95
CA VAL A 392 3.55 -17.39 -20.35
C VAL A 392 4.43 -18.11 -19.32
N GLY A 393 3.84 -18.77 -18.33
CA GLY A 393 4.59 -19.52 -17.31
C GLY A 393 5.46 -18.66 -16.38
N ALA A 394 5.18 -17.36 -16.25
CA ALA A 394 5.94 -16.43 -15.43
C ALA A 394 5.57 -16.56 -13.93
N LYS A 395 6.11 -17.58 -13.26
CA LYS A 395 5.80 -17.96 -11.87
C LYS A 395 5.99 -16.84 -10.86
N ASP A 396 7.03 -16.02 -10.98
CA ASP A 396 7.29 -14.87 -10.14
C ASP A 396 6.17 -13.82 -10.23
N MET A 397 5.76 -13.48 -11.46
CA MET A 397 4.66 -12.55 -11.70
C MET A 397 3.31 -13.10 -11.26
N GLU A 398 3.09 -14.41 -11.41
CA GLU A 398 1.93 -15.09 -10.86
C GLU A 398 1.85 -14.88 -9.33
N MET A 399 2.96 -15.14 -8.62
CA MET A 399 3.01 -14.94 -7.17
C MET A 399 2.83 -13.47 -6.77
N PHE A 400 3.43 -12.53 -7.51
CA PHE A 400 3.24 -11.09 -7.23
C PHE A 400 1.79 -10.66 -7.41
N ALA A 401 1.10 -11.16 -8.43
CA ALA A 401 -0.31 -10.87 -8.62
C ALA A 401 -1.17 -11.46 -7.49
N ILE A 402 -0.91 -12.71 -7.06
CA ILE A 402 -1.61 -13.34 -5.94
C ILE A 402 -1.37 -12.56 -4.64
N MET A 403 -0.11 -12.15 -4.35
CA MET A 403 0.21 -11.31 -3.18
C MET A 403 -0.64 -10.05 -3.15
N ASN A 404 -0.64 -9.31 -4.25
CA ASN A 404 -1.33 -8.03 -4.34
C ASN A 404 -2.85 -8.20 -4.23
N GLU A 405 -3.44 -9.24 -4.85
CA GLU A 405 -4.86 -9.54 -4.74
C GLU A 405 -5.27 -9.85 -3.29
N ILE A 406 -4.53 -10.73 -2.62
CA ILE A 406 -4.84 -11.11 -1.23
C ILE A 406 -4.66 -9.92 -0.28
N ALA A 407 -3.61 -9.11 -0.47
CA ALA A 407 -3.39 -7.91 0.32
C ALA A 407 -4.50 -6.86 0.12
N LEU A 408 -4.97 -6.64 -1.12
CA LEU A 408 -6.12 -5.78 -1.40
C LEU A 408 -7.41 -6.28 -0.74
N LEU A 409 -7.68 -7.59 -0.81
CA LEU A 409 -8.84 -8.20 -0.17
C LEU A 409 -8.75 -8.07 1.36
N ALA A 410 -7.57 -8.28 1.94
CA ALA A 410 -7.33 -8.06 3.37
C ALA A 410 -7.63 -6.61 3.78
N LEU A 411 -7.18 -5.63 2.99
CA LEU A 411 -7.49 -4.22 3.23
C LEU A 411 -8.99 -3.92 3.06
N ALA A 412 -9.65 -4.49 2.06
CA ALA A 412 -11.08 -4.31 1.86
C ALA A 412 -11.91 -4.80 3.07
N VAL A 413 -11.46 -5.88 3.74
CA VAL A 413 -12.08 -6.34 4.99
C VAL A 413 -11.72 -5.44 6.17
N HIS A 414 -10.46 -4.97 6.26
CA HIS A 414 -10.09 -3.98 7.27
C HIS A 414 -10.90 -2.68 7.15
N ALA A 415 -11.28 -2.28 5.93
CA ALA A 415 -12.13 -1.13 5.64
C ALA A 415 -13.49 -1.18 6.35
N LEU A 416 -14.02 -2.36 6.63
CA LEU A 416 -15.28 -2.54 7.38
C LEU A 416 -15.17 -2.12 8.85
N THR A 417 -13.95 -2.02 9.39
CA THR A 417 -13.73 -1.76 10.81
C THR A 417 -12.73 -0.65 11.09
N GLY A 418 -12.28 0.08 10.06
CA GLY A 418 -11.34 1.19 10.17
C GLY A 418 -11.44 2.14 8.98
N GLY A 419 -11.04 3.39 9.19
CA GLY A 419 -10.88 4.38 8.13
C GLY A 419 -9.59 4.11 7.37
N ILE A 420 -9.66 3.39 6.27
CA ILE A 420 -8.48 3.08 5.44
C ILE A 420 -8.45 3.86 4.12
N GLU A 421 -9.47 4.66 3.83
CA GLU A 421 -9.60 5.44 2.59
C GLU A 421 -8.44 6.41 2.40
N ILE A 422 -7.89 6.94 3.50
CA ILE A 422 -6.67 7.78 3.51
C ILE A 422 -5.40 6.98 3.78
N LEU A 423 -5.48 5.65 3.93
CA LEU A 423 -4.31 4.84 4.19
C LEU A 423 -3.42 4.76 2.95
N LYS A 424 -2.29 5.42 2.99
CA LYS A 424 -1.29 5.47 1.90
C LYS A 424 -0.90 4.08 1.40
N TYR A 425 -0.93 3.09 2.30
CA TYR A 425 -0.63 1.69 1.99
C TYR A 425 -1.66 1.05 1.03
N LEU A 426 -2.95 1.39 1.17
CA LEU A 426 -3.99 0.96 0.22
C LEU A 426 -3.68 1.46 -1.18
N TRP A 427 -3.36 2.74 -1.30
CA TRP A 427 -3.09 3.40 -2.57
C TRP A 427 -1.79 2.94 -3.22
N LEU A 428 -0.78 2.52 -2.42
CA LEU A 428 0.39 1.81 -2.90
C LEU A 428 -0.01 0.50 -3.60
N LEU A 429 -0.83 -0.34 -2.96
CA LEU A 429 -1.26 -1.62 -3.55
C LEU A 429 -2.17 -1.42 -4.77
N VAL A 430 -3.01 -0.37 -4.78
CA VAL A 430 -3.78 0.04 -5.96
C VAL A 430 -2.81 0.36 -7.11
N GLY A 431 -1.80 1.17 -6.90
CA GLY A 431 -0.78 1.47 -7.91
C GLY A 431 -0.01 0.23 -8.38
N MET A 432 0.36 -0.66 -7.45
CA MET A 432 1.00 -1.94 -7.77
C MET A 432 0.14 -2.84 -8.64
N SER A 433 -1.19 -2.83 -8.48
CA SER A 433 -2.11 -3.59 -9.36
C SER A 433 -1.91 -3.24 -10.84
N PHE A 434 -1.81 -1.95 -11.13
CA PHE A 434 -1.63 -1.45 -12.49
C PHE A 434 -0.20 -1.65 -13.01
N ALA A 435 0.81 -1.56 -12.14
CA ALA A 435 2.19 -1.91 -12.47
C ALA A 435 2.30 -3.38 -12.90
N LEU A 436 1.79 -4.29 -12.06
CA LEU A 436 1.80 -5.73 -12.32
C LEU A 436 1.04 -6.08 -13.61
N GLY A 437 -0.12 -5.45 -13.84
CA GLY A 437 -0.90 -5.62 -15.07
C GLY A 437 -0.08 -5.30 -16.31
N ARG A 438 0.64 -4.18 -16.30
CA ARG A 438 1.48 -3.76 -17.44
C ARG A 438 2.68 -4.66 -17.66
N ILE A 439 3.38 -5.04 -16.58
CA ILE A 439 4.53 -5.93 -16.66
C ILE A 439 4.10 -7.28 -17.26
N ALA A 440 3.03 -7.87 -16.73
CA ALA A 440 2.56 -9.18 -17.18
C ALA A 440 2.07 -9.17 -18.64
N LEU A 441 1.33 -8.12 -19.06
CA LEU A 441 0.89 -7.96 -20.44
C LEU A 441 2.07 -7.80 -21.40
N SER A 442 3.07 -6.99 -21.06
CA SER A 442 4.26 -6.82 -21.89
C SER A 442 5.05 -8.13 -22.09
N LEU A 443 5.04 -9.01 -21.07
CA LEU A 443 5.67 -10.33 -21.16
C LEU A 443 4.86 -11.26 -22.08
N SER A 444 3.54 -11.24 -21.99
CA SER A 444 2.66 -12.05 -22.84
C SER A 444 2.74 -11.62 -24.31
N GLU A 445 2.85 -10.31 -24.57
CA GLU A 445 3.03 -9.80 -25.93
C GLU A 445 4.38 -10.22 -26.55
N LYS A 446 5.45 -10.19 -25.75
CA LYS A 446 6.78 -10.65 -26.19
C LYS A 446 6.86 -12.15 -26.46
N ALA A 447 6.06 -12.95 -25.75
CA ALA A 447 6.04 -14.41 -25.93
C ALA A 447 5.20 -14.87 -27.14
N ARG A 448 4.21 -14.09 -27.60
CA ARG A 448 3.30 -14.44 -28.72
C ARG A 448 4.00 -14.74 -30.06
N PRO A 449 5.02 -13.96 -30.52
CA PRO A 449 5.70 -14.26 -31.77
C PRO A 449 6.43 -15.61 -31.76
N ALA A 450 7.08 -15.95 -30.64
CA ALA A 450 7.78 -17.23 -30.48
C ALA A 450 6.81 -18.42 -30.51
N ALA A 451 5.68 -18.32 -29.84
CA ALA A 451 4.65 -19.35 -29.84
C ALA A 451 4.04 -19.57 -31.24
N ARG A 452 3.85 -18.49 -32.03
CA ARG A 452 3.37 -18.60 -33.44
C ARG A 452 4.41 -19.20 -34.38
N ALA A 453 5.70 -18.96 -34.14
CA ALA A 453 6.75 -19.58 -34.93
C ALA A 453 6.80 -21.09 -34.72
N ILE A 454 6.73 -21.55 -33.45
CA ILE A 454 6.73 -22.97 -33.08
C ILE A 454 5.49 -23.69 -33.70
N SER A 455 4.29 -23.07 -33.62
CA SER A 455 3.10 -23.69 -34.19
C SER A 455 3.17 -23.84 -35.72
N ARG A 456 3.77 -22.87 -36.43
CA ARG A 456 3.99 -22.97 -37.87
C ARG A 456 5.00 -24.04 -38.24
N GLU A 457 6.08 -24.23 -37.47
CA GLU A 457 7.03 -25.32 -37.68
C GLU A 457 6.36 -26.70 -37.48
N HIS A 458 5.51 -26.84 -36.49
CA HIS A 458 4.74 -28.08 -36.29
C HIS A 458 3.72 -28.34 -37.39
N GLU A 459 2.99 -27.33 -37.86
CA GLU A 459 2.05 -27.46 -38.97
C GLU A 459 2.79 -27.81 -40.28
N GLY A 460 3.96 -27.20 -40.52
CA GLY A 460 4.80 -27.52 -41.68
C GLY A 460 5.39 -28.94 -41.64
N ALA A 461 5.66 -29.48 -40.45
CA ALA A 461 6.17 -30.84 -40.30
C ALA A 461 5.14 -31.95 -40.65
N TRP A 462 3.85 -31.68 -40.42
CA TRP A 462 2.78 -32.64 -40.75
C TRP A 462 2.40 -32.64 -42.24
N THR A 463 2.71 -31.56 -42.98
CA THR A 463 2.45 -31.48 -44.43
C THR A 463 3.56 -32.11 -45.30
N LEU A 464 4.69 -32.54 -44.70
CA LEU A 464 5.81 -33.16 -45.36
C LEU A 464 5.94 -34.68 -45.12
N ALA A 465 4.94 -35.33 -44.51
CA ALA A 465 4.91 -36.78 -44.45
C ALA A 465 4.63 -37.31 -45.87
N PRO A 466 5.56 -38.08 -46.49
CA PRO A 466 5.33 -38.65 -47.82
C PRO A 466 4.17 -39.63 -47.69
N GLY A 467 3.15 -39.45 -48.54
CA GLY A 467 2.16 -40.49 -48.73
C GLY A 467 2.88 -41.74 -49.22
N ASP A 468 2.80 -42.81 -48.48
CA ASP A 468 3.23 -44.12 -48.93
C ASP A 468 2.47 -44.47 -50.23
N SER A 469 3.18 -44.40 -51.30
CA SER A 469 2.81 -45.03 -52.56
C SER A 469 3.11 -46.52 -52.45
N GLN A 470 2.07 -47.31 -52.44
CA GLN A 470 1.93 -48.70 -52.93
C GLN A 470 3.18 -49.59 -53.02
#